data_eb07d91a989efcc153d7934e3f99a2d4
#
_entry.id   eb07d91a989efcc153d7934e3f99a2d4
#
_cell.length_a   1.000
_cell.length_b   1.000
_cell.length_c   1.000
_cell.angle_alpha   90.00
_cell.angle_beta   90.00
_cell.angle_gamma   90.00
#
_symmetry.space_group_name_H-M   'P 1'
#
loop_
_entity.id
_entity.type
_entity.pdbx_description
1 polymer ?
#
loop_
_entity_poly.entity_id
_entity_poly.type
_entity_poly.pdbx_seq_one_letter_code
_entity_poly.pdbx_strand_id
1 'polypeptide(L)'
;MSRIGRKPVTVPKGVTLQLQGNSVAVKGPRGELRRELHPEMQLAFSNDQFTVTRPSEEKRHKALHGLTRTLVQNMVEGVSKGFSKNLEIQGVGYKAEAKPYGVNLIVGYSHPVKYEAAKGIKITVDNNTMVKIEGADKELVGQVAAELRSVRPPEPYKGKGIRYAGEQVRRKAGKTGAK
;
A
#
# COMPACT_ATOMS: atom_id res chain seq x y z
N MET A 1 -16.67 20.22 -8.43
CA MET A 1 -16.71 19.04 -9.32
C MET A 1 -15.50 18.16 -9.04
N SER A 2 -15.62 16.81 -9.06
CA SER A 2 -14.46 15.91 -8.86
C SER A 2 -13.64 15.84 -10.15
N ARG A 3 -12.47 16.48 -10.17
CA ARG A 3 -11.54 16.41 -11.32
C ARG A 3 -11.00 14.98 -11.53
N ILE A 4 -10.85 14.22 -10.45
CA ILE A 4 -10.31 12.84 -10.48
C ILE A 4 -11.37 11.88 -11.03
N GLY A 5 -12.61 11.94 -10.53
CA GLY A 5 -13.66 10.99 -10.91
C GLY A 5 -14.02 11.02 -12.41
N ARG A 6 -13.89 12.17 -13.05
CA ARG A 6 -14.21 12.33 -14.49
C ARG A 6 -13.17 11.76 -15.44
N LYS A 7 -11.93 11.56 -14.96
CA LYS A 7 -10.87 11.01 -15.83
C LYS A 7 -11.13 9.52 -16.06
N PRO A 8 -11.23 9.05 -17.31
CA PRO A 8 -11.33 7.63 -17.57
C PRO A 8 -10.09 6.89 -17.05
N VAL A 9 -10.26 5.62 -16.68
CA VAL A 9 -9.16 4.72 -16.35
C VAL A 9 -8.84 3.91 -17.59
N THR A 10 -7.67 4.13 -18.17
CA THR A 10 -7.19 3.36 -19.33
C THR A 10 -6.63 2.04 -18.86
N VAL A 11 -7.09 0.94 -19.44
CA VAL A 11 -6.60 -0.42 -19.18
C VAL A 11 -5.44 -0.69 -20.14
N PRO A 12 -4.22 -0.92 -19.64
CA PRO A 12 -3.06 -1.19 -20.52
C PRO A 12 -3.14 -2.57 -21.16
N LYS A 13 -2.44 -2.76 -22.25
CA LYS A 13 -2.32 -4.07 -22.93
C LYS A 13 -1.78 -5.12 -21.94
N GLY A 14 -2.40 -6.30 -21.93
CA GLY A 14 -2.05 -7.39 -21.01
C GLY A 14 -2.80 -7.37 -19.68
N VAL A 15 -3.69 -6.40 -19.46
CA VAL A 15 -4.63 -6.38 -18.33
C VAL A 15 -6.05 -6.58 -18.85
N THR A 16 -6.78 -7.47 -18.23
CA THR A 16 -8.20 -7.72 -18.53
C THR A 16 -9.04 -7.21 -17.38
N LEU A 17 -10.05 -6.40 -17.70
CA LEU A 17 -11.05 -5.92 -16.76
C LEU A 17 -12.40 -6.55 -17.06
N GLN A 18 -13.01 -7.16 -16.06
CA GLN A 18 -14.35 -7.74 -16.15
C GLN A 18 -15.26 -7.01 -15.16
N LEU A 19 -16.43 -6.60 -15.65
CA LEU A 19 -17.45 -5.93 -14.87
C LEU A 19 -18.68 -6.83 -14.77
N GLN A 20 -19.09 -7.16 -13.55
CA GLN A 20 -20.30 -7.94 -13.26
C GLN A 20 -21.15 -7.17 -12.23
N GLY A 21 -22.11 -6.38 -12.73
CA GLY A 21 -22.84 -5.45 -11.87
C GLY A 21 -21.91 -4.46 -11.20
N ASN A 22 -21.82 -4.48 -9.88
CA ASN A 22 -20.93 -3.62 -9.09
C ASN A 22 -19.59 -4.28 -8.72
N SER A 23 -19.39 -5.54 -9.11
CA SER A 23 -18.13 -6.25 -8.87
C SER A 23 -17.20 -6.05 -10.06
N VAL A 24 -15.98 -5.59 -9.78
CA VAL A 24 -14.91 -5.41 -10.75
C VAL A 24 -13.81 -6.42 -10.46
N ALA A 25 -13.47 -7.22 -11.45
CA ALA A 25 -12.31 -8.11 -11.44
C ALA A 25 -11.28 -7.62 -12.45
N VAL A 26 -10.04 -7.47 -12.02
CA VAL A 26 -8.92 -7.03 -12.86
C VAL A 26 -7.83 -8.08 -12.80
N LYS A 27 -7.47 -8.64 -13.95
CA LYS A 27 -6.43 -9.67 -14.10
C LYS A 27 -5.28 -9.13 -14.93
N GLY A 28 -4.06 -9.35 -14.46
CA GLY A 28 -2.84 -8.91 -15.14
C GLY A 28 -1.64 -9.79 -14.84
N PRO A 29 -0.45 -9.41 -15.29
CA PRO A 29 0.77 -10.21 -15.15
C PRO A 29 1.20 -10.45 -13.70
N ARG A 30 0.78 -9.59 -12.75
CA ARG A 30 1.14 -9.71 -11.32
C ARG A 30 0.06 -10.35 -10.46
N GLY A 31 -1.06 -10.78 -11.05
CA GLY A 31 -2.14 -11.46 -10.34
C GLY A 31 -3.52 -10.96 -10.72
N GLU A 32 -4.47 -11.32 -9.90
CA GLU A 32 -5.88 -10.96 -10.07
C GLU A 32 -6.37 -10.29 -8.78
N LEU A 33 -7.09 -9.19 -8.96
CA LEU A 33 -7.75 -8.46 -7.87
C LEU A 33 -9.24 -8.37 -8.17
N ARG A 34 -10.06 -8.60 -7.14
CA ARG A 34 -11.51 -8.46 -7.21
C ARG A 34 -12.01 -7.56 -6.11
N ARG A 35 -12.94 -6.66 -6.44
CA ARG A 35 -13.52 -5.74 -5.48
C ARG A 35 -14.96 -5.41 -5.83
N GLU A 36 -15.80 -5.30 -4.81
CA GLU A 36 -17.13 -4.73 -4.92
C GLU A 36 -17.06 -3.22 -4.76
N LEU A 37 -17.68 -2.51 -5.69
CA LEU A 37 -17.77 -1.07 -5.69
C LEU A 37 -19.14 -0.61 -5.19
N HIS A 38 -19.25 0.65 -4.82
CA HIS A 38 -20.48 1.18 -4.22
C HIS A 38 -21.65 1.11 -5.22
N PRO A 39 -22.82 0.57 -4.82
CA PRO A 39 -23.93 0.30 -5.73
C PRO A 39 -24.57 1.55 -6.35
N GLU A 40 -24.46 2.71 -5.71
CA GLU A 40 -24.95 3.97 -6.24
C GLU A 40 -24.16 4.52 -7.43
N MET A 41 -22.98 3.98 -7.70
CA MET A 41 -22.14 4.42 -8.80
C MET A 41 -22.44 3.63 -10.07
N GLN A 42 -22.65 4.33 -11.18
CA GLN A 42 -22.82 3.71 -12.48
C GLN A 42 -21.46 3.47 -13.11
N LEU A 43 -21.20 2.23 -13.50
CA LEU A 43 -19.93 1.78 -14.03
C LEU A 43 -20.09 1.40 -15.50
N ALA A 44 -19.19 1.87 -16.35
CA ALA A 44 -19.15 1.49 -17.75
C ALA A 44 -17.72 1.15 -18.18
N PHE A 45 -17.59 0.12 -19.01
CA PHE A 45 -16.32 -0.27 -19.60
C PHE A 45 -16.50 -0.45 -21.10
N SER A 46 -15.79 0.36 -21.90
CA SER A 46 -15.82 0.34 -23.36
C SER A 46 -14.49 0.82 -23.92
N ASN A 47 -14.05 0.25 -25.03
CA ASN A 47 -12.81 0.66 -25.71
C ASN A 47 -11.57 0.77 -24.80
N ASP A 48 -11.36 -0.24 -23.94
CA ASP A 48 -10.27 -0.27 -22.94
C ASP A 48 -10.27 0.92 -21.98
N GLN A 49 -11.40 1.60 -21.82
CA GLN A 49 -11.59 2.69 -20.89
C GLN A 49 -12.70 2.36 -19.90
N PHE A 50 -12.39 2.46 -18.62
CA PHE A 50 -13.35 2.34 -17.55
C PHE A 50 -13.76 3.74 -17.08
N THR A 51 -15.05 3.98 -17.05
CA THR A 51 -15.64 5.25 -16.63
C THR A 51 -16.61 5.03 -15.48
N VAL A 52 -16.67 5.99 -14.60
CA VAL A 52 -17.61 6.03 -13.48
C VAL A 52 -18.48 7.27 -13.63
N THR A 53 -19.79 7.09 -13.47
CA THR A 53 -20.72 8.21 -13.40
C THR A 53 -21.45 8.19 -12.06
N ARG A 54 -21.92 9.35 -11.63
CA ARG A 54 -22.63 9.53 -10.37
C ARG A 54 -24.08 9.97 -10.62
N PRO A 55 -25.05 9.55 -9.77
CA PRO A 55 -26.45 9.86 -9.99
C PRO A 55 -26.80 11.32 -9.66
N SER A 56 -26.09 12.00 -8.78
CA SER A 56 -26.36 13.38 -8.39
C SER A 56 -25.11 14.19 -8.03
N GLU A 57 -25.29 15.50 -7.80
CA GLU A 57 -24.24 16.44 -7.41
C GLU A 57 -24.04 16.55 -5.88
N GLU A 58 -24.61 15.66 -5.10
CA GLU A 58 -24.45 15.63 -3.65
C GLU A 58 -23.00 15.41 -3.22
N LYS A 59 -22.64 15.91 -2.03
CA LYS A 59 -21.28 15.77 -1.48
C LYS A 59 -20.86 14.31 -1.37
N ARG A 60 -21.78 13.42 -0.94
CA ARG A 60 -21.58 11.98 -0.84
C ARG A 60 -21.23 11.37 -2.19
N HIS A 61 -22.04 11.63 -3.23
CA HIS A 61 -21.81 11.10 -4.57
C HIS A 61 -20.52 11.64 -5.20
N LYS A 62 -20.15 12.89 -4.92
CA LYS A 62 -18.87 13.46 -5.35
C LYS A 62 -17.68 12.74 -4.73
N ALA A 63 -17.76 12.40 -3.44
CA ALA A 63 -16.72 11.66 -2.73
C ALA A 63 -16.61 10.22 -3.26
N LEU A 64 -17.74 9.50 -3.36
CA LEU A 64 -17.79 8.14 -3.88
C LEU A 64 -17.29 8.03 -5.31
N HIS A 65 -17.64 9.00 -6.17
CA HIS A 65 -17.19 9.06 -7.56
C HIS A 65 -15.66 9.07 -7.67
N GLY A 66 -15.00 9.95 -6.91
CA GLY A 66 -13.54 10.01 -6.87
C GLY A 66 -12.88 8.77 -6.26
N LEU A 67 -13.48 8.24 -5.18
CA LEU A 67 -13.01 7.02 -4.52
C LEU A 67 -13.09 5.82 -5.45
N THR A 68 -14.27 5.55 -6.03
CA THR A 68 -14.50 4.41 -6.92
C THR A 68 -13.53 4.40 -8.10
N ARG A 69 -13.38 5.55 -8.76
CA ARG A 69 -12.42 5.68 -9.86
C ARG A 69 -10.99 5.39 -9.42
N THR A 70 -10.58 5.89 -8.25
CA THR A 70 -9.22 5.68 -7.72
C THR A 70 -8.96 4.23 -7.33
N LEU A 71 -9.96 3.55 -6.77
CA LEU A 71 -9.86 2.12 -6.44
C LEU A 71 -9.60 1.29 -7.69
N VAL A 72 -10.36 1.51 -8.77
CA VAL A 72 -10.14 0.78 -10.03
C VAL A 72 -8.80 1.12 -10.66
N GLN A 73 -8.38 2.39 -10.65
CA GLN A 73 -7.05 2.79 -11.09
C GLN A 73 -5.95 2.06 -10.33
N ASN A 74 -6.06 1.99 -8.99
CA ASN A 74 -5.08 1.24 -8.18
C ASN A 74 -5.07 -0.25 -8.51
N MET A 75 -6.24 -0.87 -8.77
CA MET A 75 -6.28 -2.28 -9.20
C MET A 75 -5.57 -2.49 -10.53
N VAL A 76 -5.84 -1.65 -11.54
CA VAL A 76 -5.20 -1.73 -12.86
C VAL A 76 -3.68 -1.52 -12.76
N GLU A 77 -3.23 -0.52 -12.01
CA GLU A 77 -1.80 -0.27 -11.78
C GLU A 77 -1.14 -1.41 -11.01
N GLY A 78 -1.85 -1.95 -10.00
CA GLY A 78 -1.34 -3.02 -9.16
C GLY A 78 -1.11 -4.32 -9.90
N VAL A 79 -2.05 -4.76 -10.73
CA VAL A 79 -1.89 -6.00 -11.51
C VAL A 79 -0.94 -5.84 -12.70
N SER A 80 -0.69 -4.59 -13.16
CA SER A 80 0.25 -4.31 -14.24
C SER A 80 1.68 -4.10 -13.74
N LYS A 81 1.90 -3.08 -12.91
CA LYS A 81 3.22 -2.66 -12.43
C LYS A 81 3.53 -3.18 -11.01
N GLY A 82 2.49 -3.35 -10.19
CA GLY A 82 2.62 -3.62 -8.77
C GLY A 82 2.91 -2.38 -7.95
N PHE A 83 2.80 -2.54 -6.64
CA PHE A 83 3.16 -1.52 -5.66
C PHE A 83 4.31 -2.00 -4.80
N SER A 84 5.14 -1.08 -4.36
CA SER A 84 6.21 -1.36 -3.41
C SER A 84 6.27 -0.27 -2.33
N LYS A 85 6.65 -0.69 -1.11
CA LYS A 85 7.00 0.18 0.00
C LYS A 85 8.31 -0.30 0.59
N ASN A 86 9.20 0.65 0.85
CA ASN A 86 10.50 0.37 1.45
C ASN A 86 10.52 0.91 2.88
N LEU A 87 10.99 0.08 3.80
CA LEU A 87 11.22 0.43 5.18
C LEU A 87 12.72 0.37 5.47
N GLU A 88 13.19 1.28 6.32
CA GLU A 88 14.56 1.34 6.82
C GLU A 88 14.57 1.02 8.31
N ILE A 89 15.43 0.11 8.71
CA ILE A 89 15.65 -0.24 10.11
C ILE A 89 16.89 0.50 10.59
N GLN A 90 16.74 1.31 11.62
CA GLN A 90 17.84 2.07 12.22
C GLN A 90 18.04 1.69 13.68
N GLY A 91 19.29 1.47 14.06
CA GLY A 91 19.70 1.17 15.43
C GLY A 91 20.84 0.16 15.46
N VAL A 92 21.74 0.32 16.43
CA VAL A 92 22.85 -0.64 16.65
C VAL A 92 22.25 -1.98 17.06
N GLY A 93 22.61 -3.05 16.33
CA GLY A 93 22.09 -4.40 16.55
C GLY A 93 20.67 -4.65 16.02
N TYR A 94 20.02 -3.67 15.40
CA TYR A 94 18.72 -3.85 14.77
C TYR A 94 18.89 -4.44 13.38
N LYS A 95 18.15 -5.51 13.08
CA LYS A 95 18.20 -6.16 11.76
C LYS A 95 16.89 -6.87 11.43
N ALA A 96 16.68 -7.09 10.13
CA ALA A 96 15.66 -7.96 9.60
C ALA A 96 16.31 -9.17 8.92
N GLU A 97 15.65 -10.31 8.98
CA GLU A 97 16.07 -11.53 8.30
C GLU A 97 14.90 -12.06 7.48
N ALA A 98 15.09 -12.21 6.17
CA ALA A 98 14.09 -12.82 5.31
C ALA A 98 13.91 -14.30 5.68
N LYS A 99 12.67 -14.76 5.75
CA LYS A 99 12.30 -16.16 6.02
C LYS A 99 11.25 -16.60 4.98
N PRO A 100 11.07 -17.90 4.75
CA PRO A 100 10.08 -18.41 3.80
C PRO A 100 8.65 -17.95 4.09
N TYR A 101 8.32 -17.73 5.37
CA TYR A 101 7.00 -17.25 5.80
C TYR A 101 6.86 -15.72 5.81
N GLY A 102 7.93 -14.96 5.63
CA GLY A 102 7.92 -13.49 5.69
C GLY A 102 9.23 -12.92 6.22
N VAL A 103 9.23 -12.30 7.40
CA VAL A 103 10.42 -11.65 7.97
C VAL A 103 10.50 -11.82 9.49
N ASN A 104 11.71 -12.01 10.01
CA ASN A 104 12.02 -11.88 11.42
C ASN A 104 12.66 -10.52 11.67
N LEU A 105 12.15 -9.80 12.66
CA LEU A 105 12.63 -8.49 13.07
C LEU A 105 13.35 -8.60 14.43
N ILE A 106 14.60 -8.20 14.48
CA ILE A 106 15.41 -8.09 15.69
C ILE A 106 15.57 -6.60 15.97
N VAL A 107 14.70 -6.03 16.80
CA VAL A 107 14.56 -4.59 17.01
C VAL A 107 14.57 -4.19 18.48
N GLY A 108 15.45 -4.83 19.25
CA GLY A 108 15.69 -4.49 20.66
C GLY A 108 14.67 -5.09 21.65
N TYR A 109 13.98 -6.15 21.24
CA TYR A 109 13.22 -7.02 22.14
C TYR A 109 14.07 -8.22 22.56
N SER A 110 13.69 -8.90 23.64
CA SER A 110 14.37 -10.11 24.15
C SER A 110 14.25 -11.30 23.19
N HIS A 111 13.30 -11.27 22.27
CA HIS A 111 13.08 -12.30 21.24
C HIS A 111 12.87 -11.65 19.87
N PRO A 112 13.18 -12.33 18.77
CA PRO A 112 12.87 -11.85 17.44
C PRO A 112 11.35 -11.84 17.22
N VAL A 113 10.84 -10.78 16.62
CA VAL A 113 9.42 -10.68 16.25
C VAL A 113 9.22 -11.33 14.89
N LYS A 114 8.43 -12.38 14.83
CA LYS A 114 8.04 -13.05 13.60
C LYS A 114 6.90 -12.27 12.94
N TYR A 115 7.00 -12.05 11.65
CA TYR A 115 5.91 -11.49 10.85
C TYR A 115 5.67 -12.37 9.63
N GLU A 116 4.44 -12.85 9.48
CA GLU A 116 4.03 -13.68 8.35
C GLU A 116 3.47 -12.81 7.23
N ALA A 117 3.98 -13.00 6.02
CA ALA A 117 3.53 -12.25 4.86
C ALA A 117 2.10 -12.64 4.49
N ALA A 118 1.23 -11.66 4.31
CA ALA A 118 -0.12 -11.88 3.80
C ALA A 118 -0.08 -12.46 2.38
N LYS A 119 -1.11 -13.21 1.99
CA LYS A 119 -1.22 -13.78 0.63
C LYS A 119 -1.12 -12.67 -0.43
N GLY A 120 -0.26 -12.86 -1.43
CA GLY A 120 -0.04 -11.89 -2.51
C GLY A 120 0.96 -10.78 -2.17
N ILE A 121 1.58 -10.81 -0.99
CA ILE A 121 2.66 -9.90 -0.59
C ILE A 121 4.00 -10.64 -0.58
N LYS A 122 5.00 -10.02 -1.20
CA LYS A 122 6.39 -10.47 -1.17
C LYS A 122 7.20 -9.52 -0.30
N ILE A 123 7.89 -10.05 0.69
CA ILE A 123 8.81 -9.28 1.55
C ILE A 123 10.24 -9.71 1.22
N THR A 124 11.06 -8.75 0.84
CA THR A 124 12.50 -8.94 0.60
C THR A 124 13.31 -8.08 1.56
N VAL A 125 14.45 -8.55 1.95
CA VAL A 125 15.35 -7.85 2.88
C VAL A 125 16.70 -7.68 2.20
N ASP A 126 17.13 -6.41 2.09
CA ASP A 126 18.44 -6.05 1.56
C ASP A 126 19.31 -5.52 2.71
N ASN A 127 20.56 -5.96 2.76
CA ASN A 127 21.56 -5.54 3.76
C ASN A 127 21.09 -5.64 5.23
N ASN A 128 20.14 -6.53 5.55
CA ASN A 128 19.55 -6.72 6.87
C ASN A 128 18.88 -5.46 7.50
N THR A 129 18.86 -4.34 6.81
CA THR A 129 18.34 -3.06 7.31
C THR A 129 17.29 -2.45 6.39
N MET A 130 17.21 -2.88 5.14
CA MET A 130 16.21 -2.42 4.17
C MET A 130 15.19 -3.53 3.94
N VAL A 131 13.93 -3.25 4.23
CA VAL A 131 12.82 -4.19 4.00
C VAL A 131 11.95 -3.64 2.88
N LYS A 132 11.87 -4.37 1.77
CA LYS A 132 11.04 -4.04 0.63
C LYS A 132 9.80 -4.94 0.64
N ILE A 133 8.63 -4.31 0.56
CA ILE A 133 7.32 -4.96 0.55
C ILE A 133 6.71 -4.73 -0.82
N GLU A 134 6.37 -5.79 -1.54
CA GLU A 134 5.80 -5.72 -2.89
C GLU A 134 4.51 -6.52 -2.98
N GLY A 135 3.57 -6.01 -3.78
CA GLY A 135 2.29 -6.69 -4.04
C GLY A 135 1.46 -6.00 -5.11
N ALA A 136 0.42 -6.68 -5.54
CA ALA A 136 -0.55 -6.13 -6.49
C ALA A 136 -1.57 -5.21 -5.78
N ASP A 137 -1.94 -5.51 -4.55
CA ASP A 137 -2.90 -4.70 -3.80
C ASP A 137 -2.20 -3.59 -3.00
N LYS A 138 -2.49 -2.33 -3.36
CA LYS A 138 -1.95 -1.14 -2.72
C LYS A 138 -2.31 -1.04 -1.24
N GLU A 139 -3.54 -1.46 -0.88
CA GLU A 139 -4.01 -1.41 0.50
C GLU A 139 -3.25 -2.41 1.36
N LEU A 140 -3.14 -3.66 0.90
CA LEU A 140 -2.37 -4.70 1.61
C LEU A 140 -0.89 -4.34 1.74
N VAL A 141 -0.25 -3.84 0.67
CA VAL A 141 1.14 -3.36 0.74
C VAL A 141 1.29 -2.24 1.78
N GLY A 142 0.34 -1.30 1.80
CA GLY A 142 0.33 -0.20 2.77
C GLY A 142 0.10 -0.68 4.20
N GLN A 143 -0.81 -1.62 4.41
CA GLN A 143 -1.14 -2.19 5.70
C GLN A 143 0.06 -2.97 6.27
N VAL A 144 0.63 -3.90 5.50
CA VAL A 144 1.81 -4.67 5.91
C VAL A 144 2.98 -3.75 6.28
N ALA A 145 3.20 -2.69 5.49
CA ALA A 145 4.25 -1.72 5.79
C ALA A 145 3.98 -0.96 7.09
N ALA A 146 2.74 -0.60 7.37
CA ALA A 146 2.35 0.07 8.61
C ALA A 146 2.47 -0.86 9.83
N GLU A 147 2.08 -2.12 9.69
CA GLU A 147 2.21 -3.14 10.73
C GLU A 147 3.68 -3.38 11.10
N LEU A 148 4.56 -3.60 10.10
CA LEU A 148 6.00 -3.75 10.32
C LEU A 148 6.61 -2.51 10.99
N ARG A 149 6.21 -1.30 10.56
CA ARG A 149 6.66 -0.06 11.20
C ARG A 149 6.16 0.06 12.64
N SER A 150 4.95 -0.39 12.94
CA SER A 150 4.37 -0.33 14.28
C SER A 150 5.04 -1.25 15.29
N VAL A 151 5.72 -2.32 14.84
CA VAL A 151 6.50 -3.20 15.71
C VAL A 151 7.52 -2.41 16.54
N ARG A 152 8.23 -1.46 15.92
CA ARG A 152 9.15 -0.56 16.62
C ARG A 152 9.21 0.78 15.90
N PRO A 153 8.31 1.71 16.20
CA PRO A 153 8.30 3.01 15.55
C PRO A 153 9.56 3.81 15.89
N PRO A 154 9.99 4.72 15.02
CA PRO A 154 11.20 5.49 15.24
C PRO A 154 11.08 6.37 16.48
N GLU A 155 12.05 6.31 17.36
CA GLU A 155 12.08 7.12 18.57
C GLU A 155 12.48 8.58 18.27
N PRO A 156 12.02 9.56 19.05
CA PRO A 156 12.24 10.97 18.75
C PRO A 156 13.64 11.49 19.10
N TYR A 157 14.49 10.74 19.82
CA TYR A 157 15.81 11.23 20.25
C TYR A 157 16.93 10.80 19.30
N LYS A 158 17.20 9.52 19.21
CA LYS A 158 18.26 8.96 18.35
C LYS A 158 17.73 8.46 16.99
N GLY A 159 16.40 8.35 16.85
CA GLY A 159 15.74 7.89 15.62
C GLY A 159 15.84 6.38 15.40
N LYS A 160 16.11 5.60 16.47
CA LYS A 160 16.14 4.13 16.39
C LYS A 160 14.73 3.60 16.16
N GLY A 161 14.59 2.59 15.31
CA GLY A 161 13.31 1.97 14.98
C GLY A 161 13.17 1.71 13.50
N ILE A 162 11.96 1.37 13.08
CA ILE A 162 11.56 1.11 11.70
C ILE A 162 10.84 2.35 11.16
N ARG A 163 11.29 2.87 10.03
CA ARG A 163 10.69 4.02 9.36
C ARG A 163 10.47 3.73 7.88
N TYR A 164 9.63 4.51 7.22
CA TYR A 164 9.58 4.48 5.76
C TYR A 164 10.86 5.05 5.17
N ALA A 165 11.28 4.53 4.02
CA ALA A 165 12.40 5.12 3.28
C ALA A 165 12.08 6.58 2.94
N GLY A 166 13.00 7.49 3.32
CA GLY A 166 12.82 8.93 3.15
C GLY A 166 11.92 9.60 4.19
N GLU A 167 11.43 8.90 5.21
CA GLU A 167 10.65 9.50 6.30
C GLU A 167 11.55 10.40 7.16
N GLN A 168 11.17 11.66 7.28
CA GLN A 168 11.82 12.60 8.19
C GLN A 168 11.22 12.46 9.59
N VAL A 169 11.97 11.84 10.49
CA VAL A 169 11.57 11.71 11.90
C VAL A 169 11.88 13.01 12.64
N ARG A 170 10.84 13.64 13.20
CA ARG A 170 11.02 14.85 14.03
C ARG A 170 11.79 14.47 15.30
N ARG A 171 13.01 14.98 15.42
CA ARG A 171 13.86 14.74 16.60
C ARG A 171 13.62 15.81 17.67
N LYS A 172 13.66 15.36 18.92
CA LYS A 172 13.66 16.23 20.09
C LYS A 172 15.10 16.35 20.61
N ALA A 173 15.47 17.53 21.09
CA ALA A 173 16.70 17.68 21.86
C ALA A 173 16.57 16.89 23.16
N GLY A 174 17.54 16.03 23.47
CA GLY A 174 17.63 15.39 24.77
C GLY A 174 17.86 16.44 25.87
N LYS A 175 17.69 16.06 27.14
CA LYS A 175 18.11 16.91 28.25
C LYS A 175 19.63 17.12 28.12
N THR A 176 20.01 18.26 27.57
CA THR A 176 21.38 18.76 27.73
C THR A 176 21.45 19.17 29.18
N GLY A 177 22.35 18.56 29.96
CA GLY A 177 22.56 19.02 31.33
C GLY A 177 22.82 20.51 31.26
N ALA A 178 21.97 21.28 31.94
CA ALA A 178 22.25 22.69 32.16
C ALA A 178 23.61 22.76 32.86
N LYS A 179 24.60 23.34 32.19
CA LYS A 179 25.77 23.90 32.85
C LYS A 179 25.36 25.24 33.37
#